data_cf18db31e2549a51a6d08e89fc059f9c
#
_entry.id   cf18db31e2549a51a6d08e89fc059f9c
#
_cell.length_a   1.000
_cell.length_b   1.000
_cell.length_c   1.000
_cell.angle_alpha   90.00
_cell.angle_beta   90.00
_cell.angle_gamma   90.00
#
_symmetry.space_group_name_H-M   'P 1'
#
loop_
_entity.id
_entity.type
_entity.pdbx_description
1 polymer ?
#
loop_
_entity_poly.entity_id
_entity_poly.type
_entity_poly.pdbx_seq_one_letter_code
_entity_poly.pdbx_strand_id
1 'polypeptide(L)'
;MREYSGLLTDLYELTMAAGYVQTGFDARATFEVFVRHLPSHRNYLVAAGLEQALDFLENVNFTAEEIGFLRRHALFSRIGPKFFDYLAAFRFTGDVWALPEGTLAFPGEPLLRVTAPIVEGQILETYLLATLGYQTMIASKAARIITAAKGRQVVDFGARRAHGGAASLLSARAAVIGGCLGTSNALAAHLFGIGAYGTQAHSWIMAHEDEGEAFRQFLETFPDGAVLLVDTYNVRNAVMKIIAEGRRPAGIRLDSGDLVADSRWARRALDRAGWKDVRIFASGDLDEYRIAECLRKGAALDSFGVGTALSTPGDAPHLSLIYKLVEVDRGGRIREAAKFSHAKATYPGRKQVFRRVSAKGEFVGDTIALADEPPNGDEPLLIEVMRGGRRTAPAEPVAASRERCVANLARLPEKYRQIARSATYPVRYTKRLTAMRDEVKRRVRPAAVK
;
A
#
# COMPACT_ATOMS: atom_id res chain seq x y z
N MET A 1 19.39 10.46 -7.79
CA MET A 1 18.18 11.27 -7.49
C MET A 1 18.14 11.43 -5.98
N ARG A 2 17.89 12.64 -5.48
CA ARG A 2 17.84 12.91 -4.05
C ARG A 2 16.47 12.50 -3.49
N GLU A 3 16.47 11.67 -2.45
CA GLU A 3 15.26 11.02 -1.91
C GLU A 3 14.34 12.00 -1.16
N TYR A 4 14.91 12.97 -0.41
CA TYR A 4 14.17 13.88 0.46
C TYR A 4 14.17 15.33 -0.07
N SER A 5 14.07 15.49 -1.39
CA SER A 5 14.03 16.81 -2.03
C SER A 5 12.67 17.47 -1.83
N GLY A 6 12.66 18.73 -1.36
CA GLY A 6 11.45 19.55 -1.32
C GLY A 6 10.90 19.92 -2.71
N LEU A 7 11.70 19.72 -3.78
CA LEU A 7 11.22 19.87 -5.16
C LEU A 7 10.38 18.64 -5.65
N LEU A 8 10.32 17.55 -4.88
CA LEU A 8 9.44 16.42 -5.22
C LEU A 8 7.98 16.77 -4.86
N THR A 9 7.49 17.82 -5.50
CA THR A 9 6.15 18.37 -5.34
C THR A 9 5.67 18.95 -6.67
N ASP A 10 4.37 19.16 -6.82
CA ASP A 10 3.84 19.88 -7.98
C ASP A 10 4.16 21.37 -7.88
N LEU A 11 4.46 22.02 -9.00
CA LEU A 11 4.91 23.40 -9.03
C LEU A 11 3.92 24.38 -8.39
N TYR A 12 2.61 24.11 -8.46
CA TYR A 12 1.59 24.97 -7.88
C TYR A 12 1.65 25.02 -6.34
N GLU A 13 2.18 23.97 -5.70
CA GLU A 13 2.40 23.96 -4.26
C GLU A 13 3.43 25.00 -3.85
N LEU A 14 4.52 25.10 -4.61
CA LEU A 14 5.56 26.10 -4.40
C LEU A 14 5.08 27.53 -4.73
N THR A 15 4.20 27.69 -5.72
CA THR A 15 3.63 29.02 -6.01
C THR A 15 2.67 29.48 -4.91
N MET A 16 1.86 28.58 -4.34
CA MET A 16 1.01 28.90 -3.18
C MET A 16 1.86 29.17 -1.95
N ALA A 17 2.90 28.37 -1.69
CA ALA A 17 3.85 28.58 -0.61
C ALA A 17 4.51 29.96 -0.69
N ALA A 18 4.97 30.36 -1.88
CA ALA A 18 5.52 31.69 -2.13
C ALA A 18 4.47 32.78 -1.85
N GLY A 19 3.23 32.58 -2.26
CA GLY A 19 2.11 33.47 -1.98
C GLY A 19 1.88 33.68 -0.48
N TYR A 20 1.84 32.61 0.29
CA TYR A 20 1.68 32.69 1.76
C TYR A 20 2.84 33.44 2.42
N VAL A 21 4.09 33.12 2.07
CA VAL A 21 5.26 33.81 2.63
C VAL A 21 5.29 35.29 2.24
N GLN A 22 5.01 35.60 0.96
CA GLN A 22 5.06 36.99 0.45
C GLN A 22 3.98 37.87 1.08
N THR A 23 2.79 37.32 1.35
CA THR A 23 1.68 38.08 1.97
C THR A 23 1.71 38.05 3.49
N GLY A 24 2.67 37.36 4.11
CA GLY A 24 2.73 37.20 5.56
C GLY A 24 1.52 36.43 6.12
N PHE A 25 0.98 35.49 5.33
CA PHE A 25 -0.13 34.64 5.77
C PHE A 25 0.38 33.55 6.73
N ASP A 26 0.54 33.93 7.99
CA ASP A 26 0.95 33.04 9.07
C ASP A 26 -0.27 32.35 9.67
N ALA A 27 -0.35 31.04 9.48
CA ALA A 27 -1.43 30.19 9.97
C ALA A 27 -0.95 28.73 10.15
N ARG A 28 -1.49 28.04 11.14
CA ARG A 28 -1.45 26.58 11.17
C ARG A 28 -2.64 26.04 10.37
N ALA A 29 -2.40 24.99 9.62
CA ALA A 29 -3.45 24.35 8.81
C ALA A 29 -3.49 22.85 9.04
N THR A 30 -4.70 22.30 9.00
CA THR A 30 -4.89 20.85 9.04
C THR A 30 -5.36 20.35 7.69
N PHE A 31 -4.63 19.35 7.19
CA PHE A 31 -4.95 18.64 5.95
C PHE A 31 -5.20 17.17 6.24
N GLU A 32 -6.01 16.54 5.42
CA GLU A 32 -6.29 15.10 5.52
C GLU A 32 -6.16 14.41 4.17
N VAL A 33 -5.53 13.21 4.20
CA VAL A 33 -5.45 12.28 3.07
C VAL A 33 -6.54 11.25 3.20
N PHE A 34 -7.39 11.08 2.19
CA PHE A 34 -8.43 10.05 2.16
C PHE A 34 -8.83 9.67 0.73
N VAL A 35 -9.55 8.55 0.59
CA VAL A 35 -10.14 8.10 -0.67
C VAL A 35 -11.63 8.40 -0.67
N ARG A 36 -12.16 8.97 -1.75
CA ARG A 36 -13.62 9.20 -1.87
C ARG A 36 -14.38 7.95 -2.27
N HIS A 37 -13.84 7.23 -3.22
CA HIS A 37 -14.47 6.04 -3.81
C HIS A 37 -13.42 4.97 -3.99
N LEU A 38 -13.79 3.74 -3.69
CA LEU A 38 -12.93 2.58 -3.99
C LEU A 38 -12.89 2.35 -5.50
N PRO A 39 -11.78 1.84 -6.04
CA PRO A 39 -11.75 1.29 -7.39
C PRO A 39 -12.78 0.16 -7.55
N SER A 40 -13.19 -0.11 -8.79
CA SER A 40 -14.09 -1.23 -9.10
C SER A 40 -13.59 -2.53 -8.48
N HIS A 41 -14.52 -3.34 -7.97
CA HIS A 41 -14.22 -4.63 -7.33
C HIS A 41 -13.33 -4.57 -6.07
N ARG A 42 -13.13 -3.38 -5.48
CA ARG A 42 -12.50 -3.21 -4.16
C ARG A 42 -13.57 -2.94 -3.12
N ASN A 43 -13.55 -3.68 -2.02
CA ASN A 43 -14.49 -3.49 -0.91
C ASN A 43 -13.81 -2.81 0.30
N TYR A 44 -12.49 -2.75 0.30
CA TYR A 44 -11.65 -2.14 1.32
C TYR A 44 -10.29 -1.76 0.74
N LEU A 45 -9.53 -0.96 1.49
CA LEU A 45 -8.11 -0.69 1.28
C LEU A 45 -7.30 -1.22 2.46
N VAL A 46 -6.02 -1.47 2.24
CA VAL A 46 -5.03 -1.77 3.28
C VAL A 46 -4.07 -0.58 3.34
N ALA A 47 -4.08 0.18 4.42
CA ALA A 47 -3.20 1.33 4.60
C ALA A 47 -1.73 0.90 4.55
N ALA A 48 -0.93 1.56 3.71
CA ALA A 48 0.50 1.32 3.57
C ALA A 48 1.23 2.56 3.04
N GLY A 49 2.54 2.66 3.28
CA GLY A 49 3.39 3.78 2.87
C GLY A 49 3.63 4.81 3.97
N LEU A 50 3.14 4.57 5.19
CA LEU A 50 3.31 5.49 6.31
C LEU A 50 4.78 5.68 6.68
N GLU A 51 5.57 4.61 6.75
CA GLU A 51 6.97 4.70 7.14
C GLU A 51 7.78 5.59 6.20
N GLN A 52 7.59 5.45 4.87
CA GLN A 52 8.25 6.30 3.89
C GLN A 52 7.73 7.75 3.94
N ALA A 53 6.44 7.93 4.26
CA ALA A 53 5.89 9.27 4.47
C ALA A 53 6.56 9.95 5.68
N LEU A 54 6.72 9.25 6.80
CA LEU A 54 7.39 9.78 7.99
C LEU A 54 8.88 10.03 7.75
N ASP A 55 9.58 9.13 7.06
CA ASP A 55 10.99 9.33 6.68
C ASP A 55 11.17 10.60 5.84
N PHE A 56 10.26 10.83 4.89
CA PHE A 56 10.28 12.05 4.09
C PHE A 56 10.06 13.30 4.97
N LEU A 57 9.04 13.28 5.83
CA LEU A 57 8.72 14.42 6.69
C LEU A 57 9.86 14.80 7.63
N GLU A 58 10.59 13.83 8.18
CA GLU A 58 11.75 14.09 9.04
C GLU A 58 12.94 14.70 8.30
N ASN A 59 13.10 14.39 7.01
CA ASN A 59 14.32 14.68 6.26
C ASN A 59 14.14 15.68 5.11
N VAL A 60 12.90 16.03 4.75
CA VAL A 60 12.63 16.95 3.64
C VAL A 60 13.27 18.32 3.85
N ASN A 61 13.99 18.78 2.84
CA ASN A 61 14.66 20.07 2.84
C ASN A 61 14.95 20.53 1.40
N PHE A 62 15.40 21.76 1.23
CA PHE A 62 15.81 22.33 -0.06
C PHE A 62 17.33 22.63 -0.03
N THR A 63 18.05 22.18 -1.06
CA THR A 63 19.46 22.54 -1.24
C THR A 63 19.62 23.94 -1.85
N ALA A 64 20.81 24.50 -1.75
CA ALA A 64 21.14 25.76 -2.41
C ALA A 64 20.97 25.69 -3.95
N GLU A 65 21.25 24.53 -4.56
CA GLU A 65 21.07 24.28 -5.98
C GLU A 65 19.58 24.31 -6.36
N GLU A 66 18.74 23.60 -5.60
CA GLU A 66 17.28 23.55 -5.79
C GLU A 66 16.64 24.95 -5.62
N ILE A 67 17.08 25.70 -4.63
CA ILE A 67 16.64 27.10 -4.44
C ILE A 67 17.12 27.97 -5.61
N GLY A 68 18.36 27.77 -6.08
CA GLY A 68 18.90 28.45 -7.25
C GLY A 68 18.11 28.15 -8.52
N PHE A 69 17.63 26.92 -8.69
CA PHE A 69 16.72 26.56 -9.78
C PHE A 69 15.41 27.38 -9.70
N LEU A 70 14.76 27.43 -8.54
CA LEU A 70 13.52 28.20 -8.36
C LEU A 70 13.73 29.70 -8.59
N ARG A 71 14.85 30.28 -8.11
CA ARG A 71 15.18 31.71 -8.35
C ARG A 71 15.26 32.05 -9.84
N ARG A 72 15.72 31.13 -10.69
CA ARG A 72 15.84 31.33 -12.14
C ARG A 72 14.53 31.06 -12.90
N HIS A 73 13.57 30.39 -12.25
CA HIS A 73 12.31 30.04 -12.90
C HIS A 73 11.39 31.27 -13.06
N ALA A 74 10.80 31.45 -14.23
CA ALA A 74 10.03 32.65 -14.59
C ALA A 74 8.88 32.99 -13.62
N LEU A 75 8.19 31.98 -13.08
CA LEU A 75 7.11 32.18 -12.09
C LEU A 75 7.56 32.82 -10.79
N PHE A 76 8.82 32.66 -10.43
CA PHE A 76 9.38 33.20 -9.18
C PHE A 76 10.20 34.46 -9.38
N SER A 77 10.27 35.02 -10.60
CA SER A 77 11.11 36.18 -10.95
C SER A 77 10.78 37.46 -10.13
N ARG A 78 9.54 37.58 -9.63
CA ARG A 78 9.08 38.73 -8.80
C ARG A 78 8.96 38.37 -7.32
N ILE A 79 9.36 37.17 -6.93
CA ILE A 79 9.29 36.72 -5.54
C ILE A 79 10.49 37.25 -4.77
N GLY A 80 10.23 37.92 -3.64
CA GLY A 80 11.26 38.50 -2.78
C GLY A 80 12.11 37.44 -2.04
N PRO A 81 13.24 37.84 -1.45
CA PRO A 81 14.21 36.94 -0.82
C PRO A 81 13.62 36.12 0.31
N LYS A 82 12.64 36.66 1.05
CA LYS A 82 12.00 35.96 2.20
C LYS A 82 11.52 34.53 1.90
N PHE A 83 10.99 34.30 0.71
CA PHE A 83 10.55 32.95 0.32
C PHE A 83 11.72 31.98 0.19
N PHE A 84 12.79 32.42 -0.45
CA PHE A 84 13.97 31.57 -0.64
C PHE A 84 14.72 31.32 0.66
N ASP A 85 14.74 32.30 1.56
CA ASP A 85 15.30 32.15 2.90
C ASP A 85 14.46 31.18 3.73
N TYR A 86 13.13 31.25 3.60
CA TYR A 86 12.22 30.25 4.18
C TYR A 86 12.54 28.85 3.67
N LEU A 87 12.72 28.65 2.35
CA LEU A 87 13.07 27.35 1.79
C LEU A 87 14.46 26.87 2.26
N ALA A 88 15.43 27.74 2.42
CA ALA A 88 16.75 27.40 2.94
C ALA A 88 16.71 26.87 4.39
N ALA A 89 15.78 27.41 5.18
CA ALA A 89 15.55 26.97 6.57
C ALA A 89 14.46 25.89 6.69
N PHE A 90 13.88 25.44 5.57
CA PHE A 90 12.72 24.56 5.57
C PHE A 90 12.99 23.25 6.34
N ARG A 91 12.11 22.97 7.29
CA ARG A 91 11.98 21.70 8.01
C ARG A 91 10.50 21.50 8.30
N PHE A 92 10.06 20.26 8.31
CA PHE A 92 8.72 19.95 8.79
C PHE A 92 8.68 20.02 10.31
N THR A 93 7.73 20.80 10.86
CA THR A 93 7.56 21.01 12.31
C THR A 93 6.14 20.67 12.78
N GLY A 94 5.36 20.03 11.93
CA GLY A 94 3.96 19.71 12.20
C GLY A 94 3.77 18.43 13.02
N ASP A 95 2.49 18.15 13.28
CA ASP A 95 2.00 16.95 13.95
C ASP A 95 1.27 16.06 12.94
N VAL A 96 1.43 14.75 13.05
CA VAL A 96 0.80 13.78 12.14
C VAL A 96 0.06 12.72 12.92
N TRP A 97 -1.17 12.47 12.50
CA TRP A 97 -1.99 11.36 12.94
C TRP A 97 -2.29 10.47 11.74
N ALA A 98 -2.18 9.15 11.89
CA ALA A 98 -2.34 8.23 10.78
C ALA A 98 -2.93 6.88 11.20
N LEU A 99 -3.49 6.16 10.23
CA LEU A 99 -3.78 4.74 10.39
C LEU A 99 -2.45 3.96 10.41
N PRO A 100 -2.22 3.09 11.39
CA PRO A 100 -1.10 2.14 11.33
C PRO A 100 -1.16 1.30 10.05
N GLU A 101 0.00 1.00 9.46
CA GLU A 101 0.08 0.17 8.25
C GLU A 101 -0.55 -1.21 8.49
N GLY A 102 -1.22 -1.76 7.49
CA GLY A 102 -2.00 -3.00 7.61
C GLY A 102 -3.43 -2.80 8.14
N THR A 103 -3.80 -1.59 8.57
CA THR A 103 -5.18 -1.28 8.94
C THR A 103 -6.07 -1.25 7.71
N LEU A 104 -7.27 -1.85 7.79
CA LEU A 104 -8.27 -1.73 6.74
C LEU A 104 -8.94 -0.37 6.79
N ALA A 105 -9.11 0.26 5.63
CA ALA A 105 -9.72 1.57 5.48
C ALA A 105 -10.83 1.55 4.42
N PHE A 106 -11.79 2.46 4.58
CA PHE A 106 -12.98 2.56 3.73
C PHE A 106 -13.17 4.00 3.21
N PRO A 107 -14.03 4.24 2.21
CA PRO A 107 -14.23 5.57 1.63
C PRO A 107 -14.58 6.65 2.66
N GLY A 108 -13.92 7.80 2.54
CA GLY A 108 -14.12 8.96 3.39
C GLY A 108 -13.29 8.97 4.67
N GLU A 109 -12.70 7.86 5.06
CA GLU A 109 -11.84 7.76 6.24
C GLU A 109 -10.49 8.40 5.98
N PRO A 110 -9.99 9.29 6.87
CA PRO A 110 -8.63 9.78 6.80
C PRO A 110 -7.62 8.63 6.99
N LEU A 111 -6.71 8.46 6.03
CA LEU A 111 -5.54 7.60 6.17
C LEU A 111 -4.45 8.31 6.98
N LEU A 112 -4.36 9.62 6.81
CA LEU A 112 -3.38 10.47 7.44
C LEU A 112 -3.94 11.89 7.60
N ARG A 113 -3.62 12.56 8.71
CA ARG A 113 -3.93 13.95 9.01
C ARG A 113 -2.65 14.68 9.41
N VAL A 114 -2.37 15.81 8.77
CA VAL A 114 -1.22 16.69 9.05
C VAL A 114 -1.74 17.99 9.61
N THR A 115 -1.19 18.44 10.73
CA THR A 115 -1.40 19.81 11.27
C THR A 115 -0.05 20.51 11.37
N ALA A 116 0.17 21.53 10.56
CA ALA A 116 1.46 22.20 10.43
C ALA A 116 1.31 23.70 10.09
N PRO A 117 2.38 24.51 10.14
CA PRO A 117 2.41 25.79 9.43
C PRO A 117 1.94 25.57 7.98
N ILE A 118 1.07 26.47 7.49
CA ILE A 118 0.35 26.24 6.22
C ILE A 118 1.27 26.01 5.03
N VAL A 119 2.44 26.68 5.00
CA VAL A 119 3.46 26.52 3.96
C VAL A 119 4.04 25.12 3.98
N GLU A 120 4.36 24.60 5.16
CA GLU A 120 4.86 23.25 5.32
C GLU A 120 3.81 22.22 4.87
N GLY A 121 2.58 22.33 5.40
CA GLY A 121 1.49 21.43 5.04
C GLY A 121 1.17 21.44 3.54
N GLN A 122 1.34 22.59 2.86
CA GLN A 122 1.06 22.70 1.43
C GLN A 122 2.06 21.95 0.56
N ILE A 123 3.34 22.04 0.84
CA ILE A 123 4.42 21.46 0.02
C ILE A 123 4.39 19.94 0.02
N LEU A 124 3.77 19.31 1.00
CA LEU A 124 3.80 17.85 1.22
C LEU A 124 2.82 17.06 0.34
N GLU A 125 1.81 17.70 -0.27
CA GLU A 125 0.67 17.03 -0.93
C GLU A 125 1.14 15.95 -1.91
N THR A 126 1.97 16.31 -2.87
CA THR A 126 2.36 15.42 -3.96
C THR A 126 3.08 14.17 -3.45
N TYR A 127 4.07 14.34 -2.56
CA TYR A 127 4.83 13.21 -2.03
C TYR A 127 3.94 12.27 -1.21
N LEU A 128 3.11 12.81 -0.32
CA LEU A 128 2.22 12.02 0.52
C LEU A 128 1.22 11.22 -0.32
N LEU A 129 0.61 11.87 -1.32
CA LEU A 129 -0.35 11.20 -2.21
C LEU A 129 0.30 10.11 -3.06
N ALA A 130 1.48 10.37 -3.64
CA ALA A 130 2.20 9.39 -4.43
C ALA A 130 2.63 8.17 -3.60
N THR A 131 3.18 8.41 -2.42
CA THR A 131 3.72 7.36 -1.54
C THR A 131 2.63 6.50 -0.91
N LEU A 132 1.64 7.13 -0.27
CA LEU A 132 0.52 6.42 0.35
C LEU A 132 -0.37 5.76 -0.71
N GLY A 133 -0.61 6.45 -1.84
CA GLY A 133 -1.45 5.95 -2.92
C GLY A 133 -0.90 4.68 -3.55
N TYR A 134 0.38 4.68 -3.89
CA TYR A 134 1.03 3.55 -4.51
C TYR A 134 1.07 2.33 -3.59
N GLN A 135 1.59 2.49 -2.37
CA GLN A 135 1.74 1.37 -1.46
C GLN A 135 0.40 0.82 -0.96
N THR A 136 -0.58 1.69 -0.67
CA THR A 136 -1.94 1.27 -0.31
C THR A 136 -2.62 0.49 -1.44
N MET A 137 -2.41 0.88 -2.70
CA MET A 137 -2.92 0.16 -3.86
C MET A 137 -2.35 -1.26 -3.95
N ILE A 138 -1.02 -1.40 -3.81
CA ILE A 138 -0.33 -2.70 -3.87
C ILE A 138 -0.73 -3.59 -2.68
N ALA A 139 -0.72 -3.06 -1.45
CA ALA A 139 -1.11 -3.81 -0.26
C ALA A 139 -2.57 -4.30 -0.36
N SER A 140 -3.47 -3.46 -0.87
CA SER A 140 -4.87 -3.83 -1.10
C SER A 140 -5.02 -4.91 -2.17
N LYS A 141 -4.20 -4.90 -3.23
CA LYS A 141 -4.16 -5.96 -4.25
C LYS A 141 -3.64 -7.27 -3.65
N ALA A 142 -2.55 -7.20 -2.87
CA ALA A 142 -2.00 -8.35 -2.17
C ALA A 142 -3.03 -9.02 -1.25
N ALA A 143 -3.75 -8.23 -0.45
CA ALA A 143 -4.78 -8.74 0.46
C ALA A 143 -5.91 -9.50 -0.27
N ARG A 144 -6.29 -9.08 -1.47
CA ARG A 144 -7.25 -9.82 -2.33
C ARG A 144 -6.69 -11.13 -2.83
N ILE A 145 -5.42 -11.13 -3.26
CA ILE A 145 -4.71 -12.34 -3.71
C ILE A 145 -4.60 -13.34 -2.57
N ILE A 146 -4.24 -12.88 -1.36
CA ILE A 146 -4.19 -13.72 -0.15
C ILE A 146 -5.56 -14.30 0.18
N THR A 147 -6.62 -13.50 0.06
CA THR A 147 -8.00 -13.98 0.26
C THR A 147 -8.36 -15.08 -0.75
N ALA A 148 -7.99 -14.92 -2.02
CA ALA A 148 -8.21 -15.93 -3.07
C ALA A 148 -7.42 -17.21 -2.84
N ALA A 149 -6.23 -17.12 -2.24
CA ALA A 149 -5.34 -18.24 -1.96
C ALA A 149 -5.85 -19.17 -0.83
N LYS A 150 -6.88 -18.77 -0.09
CA LYS A 150 -7.55 -19.60 0.94
C LYS A 150 -6.56 -20.26 1.93
N GLY A 151 -5.72 -19.45 2.55
CA GLY A 151 -4.72 -19.89 3.54
C GLY A 151 -3.41 -20.43 2.95
N ARG A 152 -3.28 -20.53 1.63
CA ARG A 152 -2.02 -20.90 0.98
C ARG A 152 -1.08 -19.72 0.91
N GLN A 153 0.22 -20.01 0.93
CA GLN A 153 1.25 -18.97 0.89
C GLN A 153 1.32 -18.29 -0.49
N VAL A 154 1.54 -16.98 -0.48
CA VAL A 154 1.78 -16.17 -1.68
C VAL A 154 3.10 -15.43 -1.52
N VAL A 155 3.93 -15.44 -2.56
CA VAL A 155 5.18 -14.71 -2.65
C VAL A 155 5.09 -13.67 -3.77
N ASP A 156 5.64 -12.48 -3.52
CA ASP A 156 5.77 -11.45 -4.54
C ASP A 156 6.89 -11.78 -5.54
N PHE A 157 6.53 -11.92 -6.81
CA PHE A 157 7.43 -12.11 -7.95
C PHE A 157 7.40 -10.91 -8.92
N GLY A 158 6.98 -9.75 -8.44
CA GLY A 158 6.70 -8.56 -9.25
C GLY A 158 7.90 -7.68 -9.57
N ALA A 159 9.06 -7.87 -8.93
CA ALA A 159 10.20 -6.95 -9.01
C ALA A 159 10.57 -6.54 -10.45
N ARG A 160 10.68 -7.49 -11.37
CA ARG A 160 11.05 -7.25 -12.80
C ARG A 160 9.92 -6.63 -13.65
N ARG A 161 8.71 -6.48 -13.10
CA ARG A 161 7.52 -5.93 -13.76
C ARG A 161 7.16 -4.54 -13.24
N ALA A 162 7.70 -4.14 -12.09
CA ALA A 162 7.47 -2.85 -11.51
C ALA A 162 8.02 -1.70 -12.37
N HIS A 163 7.47 -0.50 -12.18
CA HIS A 163 7.82 0.69 -12.96
C HIS A 163 9.11 1.36 -12.45
N GLY A 164 10.20 0.62 -12.45
CA GLY A 164 11.53 1.08 -12.02
C GLY A 164 11.98 0.51 -10.67
N GLY A 165 13.24 0.72 -10.33
CA GLY A 165 13.89 0.13 -9.14
C GLY A 165 13.22 0.53 -7.83
N ALA A 166 12.96 1.82 -7.62
CA ALA A 166 12.28 2.31 -6.42
C ALA A 166 10.87 1.71 -6.28
N ALA A 167 10.10 1.68 -7.37
CA ALA A 167 8.78 1.06 -7.39
C ALA A 167 8.85 -0.43 -7.05
N SER A 168 9.89 -1.16 -7.50
CA SER A 168 10.03 -2.59 -7.19
C SER A 168 10.30 -2.86 -5.70
N LEU A 169 11.04 -1.98 -5.03
CA LEU A 169 11.29 -2.07 -3.59
C LEU A 169 10.01 -1.82 -2.78
N LEU A 170 9.33 -0.71 -3.08
CA LEU A 170 8.10 -0.31 -2.37
C LEU A 170 6.93 -1.27 -2.65
N SER A 171 6.86 -1.82 -3.87
CA SER A 171 5.89 -2.87 -4.21
C SER A 171 6.09 -4.12 -3.37
N ALA A 172 7.34 -4.60 -3.25
CA ALA A 172 7.66 -5.78 -2.44
C ALA A 172 7.29 -5.58 -0.96
N ARG A 173 7.63 -4.40 -0.39
CA ARG A 173 7.26 -4.04 0.97
C ARG A 173 5.73 -4.04 1.16
N ALA A 174 5.02 -3.34 0.29
CA ALA A 174 3.57 -3.22 0.36
C ALA A 174 2.85 -4.57 0.15
N ALA A 175 3.38 -5.44 -0.70
CA ALA A 175 2.87 -6.79 -0.90
C ALA A 175 2.94 -7.61 0.40
N VAL A 176 4.04 -7.51 1.15
CA VAL A 176 4.17 -8.18 2.45
C VAL A 176 3.20 -7.61 3.47
N ILE A 177 3.05 -6.28 3.56
CA ILE A 177 2.02 -5.66 4.40
C ILE A 177 0.62 -6.21 4.07
N GLY A 178 0.30 -6.37 2.78
CA GLY A 178 -0.96 -6.94 2.31
C GLY A 178 -1.12 -8.45 2.53
N GLY A 179 -0.14 -9.11 3.16
CA GLY A 179 -0.22 -10.52 3.59
C GLY A 179 0.71 -11.49 2.87
N CYS A 180 1.43 -11.10 1.82
CA CYS A 180 2.41 -11.99 1.18
C CYS A 180 3.47 -12.45 2.19
N LEU A 181 3.98 -13.66 1.98
CA LEU A 181 4.99 -14.27 2.85
C LEU A 181 6.34 -13.55 2.73
N GLY A 182 6.66 -13.05 1.54
CA GLY A 182 7.90 -12.36 1.21
C GLY A 182 7.97 -12.01 -0.26
N THR A 183 9.18 -11.77 -0.76
CA THR A 183 9.44 -11.29 -2.12
C THR A 183 10.61 -12.04 -2.77
N SER A 184 10.68 -11.99 -4.10
CA SER A 184 11.87 -12.38 -4.87
C SER A 184 12.90 -11.26 -5.01
N ASN A 185 12.61 -10.05 -4.55
CA ASN A 185 13.51 -8.91 -4.59
C ASN A 185 14.50 -8.95 -3.44
N ALA A 186 15.72 -9.39 -3.70
CA ALA A 186 16.76 -9.56 -2.69
C ALA A 186 17.10 -8.25 -1.95
N LEU A 187 17.12 -7.10 -2.66
CA LEU A 187 17.38 -5.81 -2.03
C LEU A 187 16.22 -5.38 -1.12
N ALA A 188 14.98 -5.58 -1.53
CA ALA A 188 13.83 -5.28 -0.68
C ALA A 188 13.81 -6.17 0.57
N ALA A 189 14.17 -7.47 0.42
CA ALA A 189 14.28 -8.38 1.54
C ALA A 189 15.31 -7.90 2.56
N HIS A 190 16.47 -7.46 2.09
CA HIS A 190 17.54 -6.91 2.92
C HIS A 190 17.13 -5.61 3.63
N LEU A 191 16.60 -4.63 2.86
CA LEU A 191 16.30 -3.30 3.39
C LEU A 191 15.13 -3.29 4.39
N PHE A 192 14.13 -4.13 4.16
CA PHE A 192 12.90 -4.13 4.97
C PHE A 192 12.81 -5.29 5.97
N GLY A 193 13.80 -6.15 6.03
CA GLY A 193 13.82 -7.31 6.94
C GLY A 193 12.71 -8.32 6.65
N ILE A 194 12.33 -8.48 5.37
CA ILE A 194 11.28 -9.40 4.92
C ILE A 194 11.87 -10.65 4.27
N GLY A 195 11.08 -11.73 4.21
CA GLY A 195 11.53 -13.01 3.65
C GLY A 195 11.93 -12.90 2.17
N ALA A 196 13.09 -13.45 1.81
CA ALA A 196 13.54 -13.60 0.42
C ALA A 196 13.20 -15.02 -0.07
N TYR A 197 12.52 -15.11 -1.21
CA TYR A 197 12.12 -16.38 -1.82
C TYR A 197 12.44 -16.38 -3.31
N GLY A 198 13.04 -17.47 -3.75
CA GLY A 198 13.37 -17.67 -5.15
C GLY A 198 13.42 -19.16 -5.48
N THR A 199 13.39 -19.42 -6.77
CA THR A 199 13.60 -20.76 -7.34
C THR A 199 14.63 -20.66 -8.44
N GLN A 200 14.62 -21.55 -9.40
CA GLN A 200 15.41 -21.46 -10.63
C GLN A 200 14.56 -20.85 -11.78
N ALA A 201 15.21 -20.43 -12.84
CA ALA A 201 14.59 -19.99 -14.08
C ALA A 201 14.75 -21.05 -15.17
N HIS A 202 13.93 -20.95 -16.25
CA HIS A 202 14.06 -21.82 -17.43
C HIS A 202 15.49 -21.79 -18.02
N SER A 203 16.17 -20.65 -17.96
CA SER A 203 17.56 -20.52 -18.44
C SER A 203 18.55 -21.46 -17.72
N TRP A 204 18.30 -21.78 -16.43
CA TRP A 204 19.11 -22.77 -15.72
C TRP A 204 18.98 -24.15 -16.37
N ILE A 205 17.73 -24.59 -16.63
CA ILE A 205 17.46 -25.87 -17.29
C ILE A 205 18.05 -25.87 -18.70
N MET A 206 17.84 -24.79 -19.46
CA MET A 206 18.29 -24.66 -20.86
C MET A 206 19.82 -24.57 -21.01
N ALA A 207 20.54 -24.20 -19.96
CA ALA A 207 22.01 -24.15 -19.96
C ALA A 207 22.68 -25.52 -19.85
N HIS A 208 21.93 -26.57 -19.48
CA HIS A 208 22.41 -27.94 -19.34
C HIS A 208 22.01 -28.77 -20.57
N GLU A 209 22.80 -29.75 -20.92
CA GLU A 209 22.51 -30.68 -22.04
C GLU A 209 21.32 -31.59 -21.71
N ASP A 210 21.17 -31.97 -20.44
CA ASP A 210 20.04 -32.77 -19.94
C ASP A 210 19.34 -32.10 -18.76
N GLU A 211 18.03 -32.08 -18.78
CA GLU A 211 17.19 -31.53 -17.71
C GLU A 211 17.39 -32.25 -16.36
N GLY A 212 17.66 -33.56 -16.39
CA GLY A 212 17.96 -34.35 -15.18
C GLY A 212 19.29 -33.89 -14.52
N GLU A 213 20.29 -33.60 -15.34
CA GLU A 213 21.56 -33.04 -14.85
C GLU A 213 21.35 -31.67 -14.17
N ALA A 214 20.54 -30.80 -14.78
CA ALA A 214 20.21 -29.51 -14.21
C ALA A 214 19.52 -29.65 -12.83
N PHE A 215 18.61 -30.60 -12.67
CA PHE A 215 17.95 -30.87 -11.40
C PHE A 215 18.91 -31.42 -10.35
N ARG A 216 19.75 -32.38 -10.71
CA ARG A 216 20.76 -32.96 -9.81
C ARG A 216 21.71 -31.92 -9.28
N GLN A 217 22.33 -31.10 -10.16
CA GLN A 217 23.25 -30.05 -9.76
C GLN A 217 22.61 -28.99 -8.87
N PHE A 218 21.35 -28.63 -9.13
CA PHE A 218 20.64 -27.69 -8.27
C PHE A 218 20.35 -28.26 -6.88
N LEU A 219 19.95 -29.54 -6.81
CA LEU A 219 19.74 -30.24 -5.54
C LEU A 219 21.02 -30.46 -4.75
N GLU A 220 22.15 -30.67 -5.42
CA GLU A 220 23.47 -30.74 -4.77
C GLU A 220 23.92 -29.42 -4.17
N THR A 221 23.60 -28.30 -4.87
CA THR A 221 23.96 -26.95 -4.44
C THR A 221 23.05 -26.44 -3.33
N PHE A 222 21.76 -26.78 -3.39
CA PHE A 222 20.73 -26.30 -2.45
C PHE A 222 19.91 -27.46 -1.85
N PRO A 223 20.51 -28.32 -1.02
CA PRO A 223 19.85 -29.56 -0.55
C PRO A 223 18.59 -29.32 0.28
N ASP A 224 18.55 -28.24 1.07
CA ASP A 224 17.51 -28.03 2.08
C ASP A 224 16.31 -27.15 1.61
N GLY A 225 16.32 -26.64 0.40
CA GLY A 225 15.29 -25.68 0.00
C GLY A 225 14.98 -25.63 -1.50
N ALA A 226 15.53 -26.55 -2.28
CA ALA A 226 15.37 -26.54 -3.73
C ALA A 226 13.91 -26.67 -4.15
N VAL A 227 13.42 -25.71 -4.94
CA VAL A 227 12.16 -25.78 -5.67
C VAL A 227 12.48 -25.85 -7.15
N LEU A 228 12.20 -27.00 -7.79
CA LEU A 228 12.59 -27.29 -9.16
C LEU A 228 11.53 -26.86 -10.15
N LEU A 229 11.93 -26.12 -11.19
CA LEU A 229 11.06 -25.66 -12.28
C LEU A 229 10.89 -26.81 -13.29
N VAL A 230 9.64 -27.30 -13.49
CA VAL A 230 9.40 -28.55 -14.21
C VAL A 230 8.67 -28.39 -15.54
N ASP A 231 8.38 -27.16 -15.95
CA ASP A 231 7.62 -26.89 -17.16
C ASP A 231 8.45 -26.25 -18.29
N THR A 232 9.80 -26.43 -18.25
CA THR A 232 10.66 -25.94 -19.32
C THR A 232 10.38 -26.66 -20.65
N TYR A 233 10.17 -27.97 -20.60
CA TYR A 233 9.88 -28.79 -21.79
C TYR A 233 8.57 -29.59 -21.61
N ASN A 234 8.56 -30.57 -20.70
CA ASN A 234 7.38 -31.39 -20.44
C ASN A 234 7.28 -31.73 -18.95
N VAL A 235 6.24 -31.26 -18.31
CA VAL A 235 6.02 -31.40 -16.86
C VAL A 235 6.11 -32.86 -16.40
N ARG A 236 5.50 -33.77 -17.14
CA ARG A 236 5.47 -35.19 -16.74
C ARG A 236 6.84 -35.84 -16.81
N ASN A 237 7.60 -35.56 -17.89
CA ASN A 237 8.95 -36.07 -18.04
C ASN A 237 9.88 -35.50 -16.96
N ALA A 238 9.79 -34.20 -16.68
CA ALA A 238 10.59 -33.52 -15.66
C ALA A 238 10.34 -34.14 -14.26
N VAL A 239 9.07 -34.27 -13.86
CA VAL A 239 8.71 -34.87 -12.56
C VAL A 239 9.19 -36.33 -12.47
N MET A 240 9.08 -37.14 -13.55
CA MET A 240 9.58 -38.50 -13.55
C MET A 240 11.11 -38.59 -13.46
N LYS A 241 11.85 -37.67 -14.11
CA LYS A 241 13.32 -37.58 -13.97
C LYS A 241 13.73 -37.26 -12.52
N ILE A 242 13.04 -36.29 -11.87
CA ILE A 242 13.29 -35.94 -10.47
C ILE A 242 13.04 -37.15 -9.55
N ILE A 243 11.95 -37.89 -9.77
CA ILE A 243 11.66 -39.10 -8.98
C ILE A 243 12.71 -40.17 -9.21
N ALA A 244 13.15 -40.40 -10.46
CA ALA A 244 14.18 -41.37 -10.80
C ALA A 244 15.55 -41.03 -10.19
N GLU A 245 15.88 -39.76 -10.04
CA GLU A 245 17.11 -39.30 -9.36
C GLU A 245 17.12 -39.71 -7.86
N GLY A 246 15.96 -39.93 -7.26
CA GLY A 246 15.83 -40.35 -5.87
C GLY A 246 16.10 -39.29 -4.81
N ARG A 247 16.51 -38.08 -5.21
CA ARG A 247 16.73 -36.93 -4.31
C ARG A 247 15.47 -36.07 -4.24
N ARG A 248 14.88 -35.98 -3.06
CA ARG A 248 13.62 -35.27 -2.83
C ARG A 248 13.84 -33.76 -2.73
N PRO A 249 13.22 -32.94 -3.61
CA PRO A 249 13.21 -31.48 -3.48
C PRO A 249 12.26 -31.00 -2.37
N ALA A 250 12.41 -29.76 -1.93
CA ALA A 250 11.41 -29.10 -1.09
C ALA A 250 10.09 -28.84 -1.84
N GLY A 251 10.17 -28.65 -3.14
CA GLY A 251 9.01 -28.45 -3.99
C GLY A 251 9.31 -28.51 -5.48
N ILE A 252 8.25 -28.48 -6.27
CA ILE A 252 8.29 -28.26 -7.73
C ILE A 252 7.51 -27.01 -8.09
N ARG A 253 7.87 -26.34 -9.19
CA ARG A 253 7.19 -25.15 -9.67
C ARG A 253 6.64 -25.35 -11.08
N LEU A 254 5.38 -24.95 -11.25
CA LEU A 254 4.65 -24.84 -12.51
C LEU A 254 4.46 -23.35 -12.84
N ASP A 255 4.97 -22.89 -13.97
CA ASP A 255 4.92 -21.49 -14.40
C ASP A 255 3.99 -21.24 -15.59
N SER A 256 3.59 -22.34 -16.27
CA SER A 256 2.82 -22.29 -17.51
C SER A 256 1.88 -23.51 -17.64
N GLY A 257 1.11 -23.55 -18.76
CA GLY A 257 0.27 -24.69 -19.10
C GLY A 257 -1.05 -24.79 -18.30
N ASP A 258 -1.59 -26.01 -18.22
CA ASP A 258 -2.79 -26.30 -17.43
C ASP A 258 -2.42 -26.61 -15.98
N LEU A 259 -2.35 -25.56 -15.17
CA LEU A 259 -2.00 -25.64 -13.73
C LEU A 259 -2.90 -26.62 -12.96
N VAL A 260 -4.17 -26.82 -13.38
CA VAL A 260 -5.09 -27.73 -12.71
C VAL A 260 -4.75 -29.18 -13.04
N ALA A 261 -4.63 -29.49 -14.32
CA ALA A 261 -4.32 -30.86 -14.77
C ALA A 261 -2.91 -31.28 -14.32
N ASP A 262 -1.91 -30.41 -14.52
CA ASP A 262 -0.52 -30.71 -14.24
C ASP A 262 -0.24 -30.83 -12.73
N SER A 263 -0.79 -29.94 -11.90
CA SER A 263 -0.64 -30.07 -10.44
C SER A 263 -1.25 -31.34 -9.89
N ARG A 264 -2.43 -31.70 -10.37
CA ARG A 264 -3.12 -32.95 -9.98
C ARG A 264 -2.33 -34.21 -10.39
N TRP A 265 -1.77 -34.18 -11.61
CA TRP A 265 -0.96 -35.28 -12.10
C TRP A 265 0.36 -35.35 -11.30
N ALA A 266 1.06 -34.27 -11.14
CA ALA A 266 2.31 -34.19 -10.37
C ALA A 266 2.11 -34.66 -8.93
N ARG A 267 1.04 -34.22 -8.26
CA ARG A 267 0.72 -34.64 -6.89
C ARG A 267 0.57 -36.16 -6.79
N ARG A 268 -0.18 -36.79 -7.72
CA ARG A 268 -0.32 -38.23 -7.75
C ARG A 268 1.00 -38.98 -8.02
N ALA A 269 1.86 -38.45 -8.88
CA ALA A 269 3.16 -39.04 -9.16
C ALA A 269 4.09 -38.97 -7.94
N LEU A 270 4.17 -37.79 -7.29
CA LEU A 270 4.95 -37.58 -6.07
C LEU A 270 4.44 -38.43 -4.91
N ASP A 271 3.12 -38.59 -4.74
CA ASP A 271 2.52 -39.43 -3.69
C ASP A 271 2.86 -40.91 -3.88
N ARG A 272 2.85 -41.41 -5.14
CA ARG A 272 3.28 -42.79 -5.45
C ARG A 272 4.74 -43.04 -5.16
N ALA A 273 5.57 -42.02 -5.31
CA ALA A 273 7.00 -42.06 -4.94
C ALA A 273 7.24 -41.93 -3.42
N GLY A 274 6.18 -41.80 -2.61
CA GLY A 274 6.27 -41.57 -1.16
C GLY A 274 6.57 -40.14 -0.74
N TRP A 275 6.54 -39.18 -1.66
CA TRP A 275 6.93 -37.77 -1.47
C TRP A 275 5.72 -36.85 -1.22
N LYS A 276 4.93 -37.19 -0.22
CA LYS A 276 3.66 -36.48 0.10
C LYS A 276 3.87 -35.04 0.57
N ASP A 277 5.03 -34.74 1.08
CA ASP A 277 5.44 -33.43 1.65
C ASP A 277 6.12 -32.48 0.64
N VAL A 278 6.48 -32.97 -0.57
CA VAL A 278 6.97 -32.12 -1.64
C VAL A 278 5.88 -31.16 -2.09
N ARG A 279 6.12 -29.85 -1.96
CA ARG A 279 5.14 -28.82 -2.27
C ARG A 279 5.04 -28.57 -3.77
N ILE A 280 3.85 -28.18 -4.24
CA ILE A 280 3.61 -27.75 -5.62
C ILE A 280 3.34 -26.25 -5.63
N PHE A 281 4.26 -25.51 -6.18
CA PHE A 281 4.24 -24.07 -6.31
C PHE A 281 3.74 -23.67 -7.71
N ALA A 282 2.80 -22.73 -7.82
CA ALA A 282 2.33 -22.19 -9.10
C ALA A 282 2.74 -20.73 -9.27
N SER A 283 3.09 -20.37 -10.49
CA SER A 283 3.36 -19.00 -10.93
C SER A 283 2.91 -18.84 -12.39
N GLY A 284 3.27 -17.74 -13.05
CA GLY A 284 2.86 -17.46 -14.44
C GLY A 284 1.48 -16.79 -14.53
N ASP A 285 1.49 -15.47 -14.76
CA ASP A 285 0.31 -14.62 -14.99
C ASP A 285 -0.88 -14.85 -14.03
N LEU A 286 -0.56 -15.08 -12.75
CA LEU A 286 -1.55 -15.27 -11.69
C LEU A 286 -2.08 -13.94 -11.16
N ASP A 287 -3.39 -13.95 -10.89
CA ASP A 287 -4.10 -12.93 -10.12
C ASP A 287 -5.09 -13.60 -9.15
N GLU A 288 -5.84 -12.82 -8.39
CA GLU A 288 -6.86 -13.34 -7.46
C GLU A 288 -7.94 -14.18 -8.14
N TYR A 289 -8.31 -13.85 -9.36
CA TYR A 289 -9.36 -14.58 -10.10
C TYR A 289 -8.86 -15.94 -10.60
N ARG A 290 -7.66 -15.95 -11.19
CA ARG A 290 -7.03 -17.18 -11.67
C ARG A 290 -6.71 -18.14 -10.54
N ILE A 291 -6.20 -17.64 -9.40
CA ILE A 291 -5.97 -18.45 -8.20
C ILE A 291 -7.28 -19.05 -7.69
N ALA A 292 -8.33 -18.23 -7.55
CA ALA A 292 -9.63 -18.71 -7.10
C ALA A 292 -10.21 -19.77 -8.06
N GLU A 293 -10.05 -19.60 -9.37
CA GLU A 293 -10.48 -20.56 -10.39
C GLU A 293 -9.73 -21.88 -10.29
N CYS A 294 -8.39 -21.85 -10.22
CA CYS A 294 -7.57 -23.06 -10.06
C CYS A 294 -7.98 -23.86 -8.83
N LEU A 295 -8.16 -23.19 -7.68
CA LEU A 295 -8.56 -23.84 -6.45
C LEU A 295 -9.99 -24.39 -6.52
N ARG A 296 -10.91 -23.67 -7.13
CA ARG A 296 -12.29 -24.14 -7.35
C ARG A 296 -12.34 -25.38 -8.25
N LYS A 297 -11.45 -25.46 -9.24
CA LYS A 297 -11.30 -26.64 -10.11
C LYS A 297 -10.52 -27.78 -9.45
N GLY A 298 -10.07 -27.62 -8.20
CA GLY A 298 -9.39 -28.66 -7.42
C GLY A 298 -7.91 -28.84 -7.81
N ALA A 299 -7.22 -27.80 -8.22
CA ALA A 299 -5.76 -27.83 -8.41
C ALA A 299 -5.05 -28.21 -7.11
N ALA A 300 -4.04 -29.08 -7.20
CA ALA A 300 -3.24 -29.53 -6.07
C ALA A 300 -2.03 -28.60 -5.87
N LEU A 301 -2.30 -27.36 -5.50
CA LEU A 301 -1.31 -26.31 -5.34
C LEU A 301 -1.19 -25.91 -3.87
N ASP A 302 0.04 -25.73 -3.39
CA ASP A 302 0.34 -25.41 -1.99
C ASP A 302 0.73 -23.93 -1.79
N SER A 303 1.24 -23.28 -2.85
CA SER A 303 1.67 -21.87 -2.79
C SER A 303 1.69 -21.24 -4.17
N PHE A 304 1.75 -19.88 -4.19
CA PHE A 304 1.67 -19.07 -5.40
C PHE A 304 2.74 -18.01 -5.47
N GLY A 305 3.30 -17.79 -6.67
CA GLY A 305 4.14 -16.64 -6.99
C GLY A 305 3.36 -15.69 -7.91
N VAL A 306 3.12 -14.46 -7.46
CA VAL A 306 2.35 -13.48 -8.21
C VAL A 306 3.25 -12.30 -8.58
N GLY A 307 3.35 -12.00 -9.86
CA GLY A 307 4.23 -10.96 -10.39
C GLY A 307 3.45 -9.74 -10.88
N THR A 308 3.20 -9.67 -12.18
CA THR A 308 2.64 -8.52 -12.88
C THR A 308 1.36 -7.98 -12.25
N ALA A 309 0.38 -8.84 -11.98
CA ALA A 309 -0.89 -8.42 -11.43
C ALA A 309 -0.78 -7.80 -10.03
N LEU A 310 0.27 -8.14 -9.27
CA LEU A 310 0.53 -7.60 -7.94
C LEU A 310 1.26 -6.26 -7.99
N SER A 311 2.40 -6.18 -8.69
CA SER A 311 3.24 -4.98 -8.72
C SER A 311 2.72 -3.88 -9.66
N THR A 312 1.86 -4.24 -10.62
CA THR A 312 1.24 -3.32 -11.59
C THR A 312 -0.24 -3.66 -11.77
N PRO A 313 -1.09 -3.42 -10.76
CA PRO A 313 -2.50 -3.85 -10.78
C PRO A 313 -3.29 -3.09 -11.85
N GLY A 314 -3.46 -3.71 -13.03
CA GLY A 314 -4.16 -3.10 -14.17
C GLY A 314 -5.66 -2.85 -13.93
N ASP A 315 -6.25 -3.56 -12.97
CA ASP A 315 -7.64 -3.38 -12.54
C ASP A 315 -7.86 -2.15 -11.63
N ALA A 316 -6.79 -1.62 -11.04
CA ALA A 316 -6.78 -0.39 -10.26
C ALA A 316 -5.39 0.25 -10.32
N PRO A 317 -5.02 0.90 -11.45
CA PRO A 317 -3.66 1.40 -11.67
C PRO A 317 -3.28 2.57 -10.76
N HIS A 318 -4.26 3.23 -10.13
CA HIS A 318 -4.08 4.29 -9.14
C HIS A 318 -5.22 4.31 -8.13
N LEU A 319 -4.97 4.89 -6.97
CA LEU A 319 -6.02 5.29 -6.04
C LEU A 319 -6.28 6.79 -6.20
N SER A 320 -7.57 7.15 -6.22
CA SER A 320 -7.98 8.56 -6.23
C SER A 320 -7.88 9.15 -4.82
N LEU A 321 -6.69 9.09 -4.23
CA LEU A 321 -6.38 9.78 -2.99
C LEU A 321 -6.45 11.29 -3.19
N ILE A 322 -6.88 11.97 -2.15
CA ILE A 322 -6.94 13.43 -2.13
C ILE A 322 -6.37 13.94 -0.81
N TYR A 323 -5.70 15.09 -0.89
CA TYR A 323 -5.19 15.85 0.24
C TYR A 323 -6.03 17.13 0.36
N LYS A 324 -6.71 17.33 1.49
CA LYS A 324 -7.65 18.44 1.58
C LYS A 324 -7.50 19.20 2.88
N LEU A 325 -7.44 20.52 2.72
CA LEU A 325 -7.52 21.48 3.82
C LEU A 325 -8.89 21.34 4.50
N VAL A 326 -8.87 21.09 5.81
CA VAL A 326 -10.07 20.90 6.64
C VAL A 326 -10.22 21.93 7.74
N GLU A 327 -9.12 22.59 8.12
CA GLU A 327 -9.10 23.59 9.19
C GLU A 327 -7.90 24.54 9.02
N VAL A 328 -8.10 25.82 9.35
CA VAL A 328 -7.05 26.85 9.42
C VAL A 328 -7.16 27.57 10.76
N ASP A 329 -6.08 27.60 11.53
CA ASP A 329 -5.94 28.37 12.76
C ASP A 329 -5.03 29.60 12.48
N ARG A 330 -5.55 30.77 12.68
CA ARG A 330 -4.79 32.02 12.56
C ARG A 330 -4.86 32.80 13.87
N GLY A 331 -3.80 32.67 14.66
CA GLY A 331 -3.69 33.34 15.95
C GLY A 331 -4.76 32.92 16.97
N GLY A 332 -5.08 31.64 17.04
CA GLY A 332 -6.13 31.07 17.92
C GLY A 332 -7.54 31.17 17.36
N ARG A 333 -7.73 31.77 16.18
CA ARG A 333 -9.03 31.83 15.50
C ARG A 333 -9.12 30.68 14.50
N ILE A 334 -9.80 29.62 14.90
CA ILE A 334 -10.03 28.44 14.07
C ILE A 334 -11.14 28.72 13.05
N ARG A 335 -10.88 28.37 11.79
CA ARG A 335 -11.85 28.38 10.69
C ARG A 335 -11.83 27.03 10.00
N GLU A 336 -12.93 26.32 10.08
CA GLU A 336 -13.16 25.06 9.36
C GLU A 336 -13.28 25.33 7.85
N ALA A 337 -12.69 24.45 7.07
CA ALA A 337 -12.62 24.54 5.62
C ALA A 337 -13.20 23.26 4.97
N ALA A 338 -13.99 23.43 3.93
CA ALA A 338 -14.49 22.34 3.12
C ALA A 338 -14.77 22.81 1.68
N LYS A 339 -14.62 21.89 0.73
CA LYS A 339 -14.97 22.15 -0.66
C LYS A 339 -16.40 21.68 -0.93
N PHE A 340 -17.22 22.55 -1.54
CA PHE A 340 -18.57 22.23 -1.97
C PHE A 340 -18.72 22.46 -3.48
N SER A 341 -18.42 21.44 -4.28
CA SER A 341 -18.71 21.42 -5.70
C SER A 341 -19.61 20.22 -6.03
N HIS A 342 -20.30 20.23 -7.18
CA HIS A 342 -21.42 19.35 -7.53
C HIS A 342 -21.22 17.83 -7.26
N ALA A 343 -20.00 17.30 -7.26
CA ALA A 343 -19.71 15.88 -6.98
C ALA A 343 -18.57 15.68 -5.97
N LYS A 344 -18.10 16.76 -5.32
CA LYS A 344 -16.83 16.73 -4.57
C LYS A 344 -16.92 17.46 -3.24
N ALA A 345 -18.00 17.22 -2.49
CA ALA A 345 -18.11 17.76 -1.13
C ALA A 345 -17.17 17.04 -0.17
N THR A 346 -16.54 17.81 0.75
CA THR A 346 -15.69 17.28 1.82
C THR A 346 -16.26 17.66 3.18
N TYR A 347 -15.85 16.97 4.22
CA TYR A 347 -16.20 17.31 5.59
C TYR A 347 -15.09 18.16 6.21
N PRO A 348 -15.43 19.29 6.88
CA PRO A 348 -14.47 20.15 7.57
C PRO A 348 -14.05 19.60 8.92
N GLY A 349 -13.05 20.25 9.55
CA GLY A 349 -12.56 19.95 10.89
C GLY A 349 -11.66 18.71 10.94
N ARG A 350 -10.89 18.59 12.03
CA ARG A 350 -10.01 17.45 12.30
C ARG A 350 -10.86 16.22 12.63
N LYS A 351 -10.60 15.10 11.95
CA LYS A 351 -11.40 13.89 12.10
C LYS A 351 -10.64 12.76 12.82
N GLN A 352 -11.41 11.91 13.49
CA GLN A 352 -11.04 10.59 13.99
C GLN A 352 -11.99 9.57 13.37
N VAL A 353 -11.53 8.34 13.24
CA VAL A 353 -12.34 7.19 12.84
C VAL A 353 -12.45 6.24 14.03
N PHE A 354 -13.66 5.85 14.36
CA PHE A 354 -13.96 4.89 15.42
C PHE A 354 -14.55 3.62 14.80
N ARG A 355 -13.89 2.48 15.03
CA ARG A 355 -14.32 1.17 14.51
C ARG A 355 -15.10 0.41 15.56
N ARG A 356 -16.35 0.07 15.22
CA ARG A 356 -17.18 -0.76 16.08
C ARG A 356 -16.93 -2.23 15.79
N VAL A 357 -16.73 -2.97 16.88
CA VAL A 357 -16.45 -4.40 16.90
C VAL A 357 -17.59 -5.13 17.61
N SER A 358 -18.05 -6.24 17.05
CA SER A 358 -19.06 -7.09 17.70
C SER A 358 -18.45 -7.88 18.87
N ALA A 359 -19.31 -8.46 19.72
CA ALA A 359 -18.87 -9.38 20.80
C ALA A 359 -18.07 -10.60 20.29
N LYS A 360 -18.22 -10.94 18.99
CA LYS A 360 -17.45 -12.01 18.32
C LYS A 360 -16.12 -11.54 17.73
N GLY A 361 -15.76 -10.26 17.89
CA GLY A 361 -14.56 -9.68 17.34
C GLY A 361 -14.66 -9.24 15.87
N GLU A 362 -15.82 -9.36 15.22
CA GLU A 362 -16.01 -8.95 13.82
C GLU A 362 -16.27 -7.44 13.69
N PHE A 363 -15.79 -6.85 12.60
CA PHE A 363 -16.06 -5.45 12.26
C PHE A 363 -17.52 -5.25 11.87
N VAL A 364 -18.19 -4.29 12.49
CA VAL A 364 -19.62 -3.99 12.29
C VAL A 364 -19.83 -2.75 11.42
N GLY A 365 -18.98 -1.75 11.59
CA GLY A 365 -19.04 -0.49 10.86
C GLY A 365 -18.13 0.55 11.50
N ASP A 366 -17.85 1.64 10.79
CA ASP A 366 -16.99 2.71 11.24
C ASP A 366 -17.77 4.02 11.35
N THR A 367 -17.35 4.87 12.30
CA THR A 367 -17.91 6.20 12.52
C THR A 367 -16.80 7.24 12.37
N ILE A 368 -16.95 8.14 11.42
CA ILE A 368 -16.11 9.32 11.25
C ILE A 368 -16.68 10.43 12.13
N ALA A 369 -15.88 10.94 13.05
CA ALA A 369 -16.23 11.95 14.04
C ALA A 369 -15.23 13.10 14.04
N LEU A 370 -15.51 14.19 14.73
CA LEU A 370 -14.49 15.17 15.07
C LEU A 370 -13.49 14.54 16.06
N ALA A 371 -12.23 14.95 15.97
CA ALA A 371 -11.13 14.37 16.76
C ALA A 371 -11.28 14.53 18.28
N ASP A 372 -12.11 15.47 18.72
CA ASP A 372 -12.44 15.73 20.13
C ASP A 372 -13.73 15.01 20.59
N GLU A 373 -14.40 14.25 19.73
CA GLU A 373 -15.55 13.45 20.13
C GLU A 373 -15.10 12.15 20.84
N PRO A 374 -15.81 11.71 21.88
CA PRO A 374 -15.47 10.51 22.61
C PRO A 374 -15.71 9.24 21.77
N PRO A 375 -14.93 8.17 21.99
CA PRO A 375 -15.02 6.92 21.22
C PRO A 375 -16.29 6.09 21.46
N ASN A 376 -17.08 6.36 22.51
CA ASN A 376 -18.29 5.64 22.87
C ASN A 376 -18.13 4.10 22.93
N GLY A 377 -16.94 3.63 23.31
CA GLY A 377 -16.60 2.20 23.36
C GLY A 377 -16.07 1.59 22.05
N ASP A 378 -16.04 2.35 20.96
CA ASP A 378 -15.47 1.93 19.66
C ASP A 378 -13.95 2.17 19.64
N GLU A 379 -13.21 1.40 18.81
CA GLU A 379 -11.75 1.48 18.70
C GLU A 379 -11.32 2.71 17.86
N PRO A 380 -10.53 3.68 18.37
CA PRO A 380 -9.99 4.76 17.56
C PRO A 380 -8.90 4.24 16.64
N LEU A 381 -8.95 4.62 15.34
CA LEU A 381 -8.04 4.09 14.33
C LEU A 381 -6.84 4.99 14.05
N LEU A 382 -7.02 6.34 14.07
CA LEU A 382 -5.91 7.27 13.88
C LEU A 382 -5.12 7.41 15.18
N ILE A 383 -3.82 7.19 15.11
CA ILE A 383 -2.88 7.39 16.22
C ILE A 383 -1.93 8.53 15.91
N GLU A 384 -1.40 9.20 16.93
CA GLU A 384 -0.36 10.20 16.75
C GLU A 384 0.96 9.52 16.44
N VAL A 385 1.49 9.77 15.24
CA VAL A 385 2.73 9.16 14.75
C VAL A 385 3.90 10.15 14.67
N MET A 386 3.58 11.45 14.73
CA MET A 386 4.59 12.51 14.71
C MET A 386 4.09 13.72 15.50
N ARG A 387 5.00 14.34 16.26
CA ARG A 387 4.76 15.59 17.02
C ARG A 387 5.93 16.53 16.84
N GLY A 388 5.64 17.80 16.47
CA GLY A 388 6.66 18.80 16.27
C GLY A 388 7.72 18.39 15.24
N GLY A 389 7.35 17.66 14.18
CA GLY A 389 8.24 17.17 13.14
C GLY A 389 9.09 15.97 13.51
N ARG A 390 8.83 15.31 14.65
CA ARG A 390 9.56 14.14 15.12
C ARG A 390 8.63 12.96 15.34
N ARG A 391 9.07 11.75 15.00
CA ARG A 391 8.32 10.51 15.27
C ARG A 391 8.03 10.35 16.76
N THR A 392 6.85 9.86 17.10
CA THR A 392 6.45 9.53 18.48
C THR A 392 6.92 8.16 18.92
N ALA A 393 7.26 7.28 17.95
CA ALA A 393 7.78 5.93 18.18
C ALA A 393 8.76 5.54 17.06
N PRO A 394 9.65 4.56 17.29
CA PRO A 394 10.49 3.96 16.23
C PRO A 394 9.65 3.38 15.09
N ALA A 395 10.28 3.22 13.92
CA ALA A 395 9.68 2.57 12.77
C ALA A 395 9.20 1.15 13.11
N GLU A 396 7.98 0.82 12.69
CA GLU A 396 7.39 -0.48 12.95
C GLU A 396 7.95 -1.53 11.96
N PRO A 397 8.34 -2.74 12.42
CA PRO A 397 8.72 -3.82 11.52
C PRO A 397 7.59 -4.19 10.56
N VAL A 398 7.91 -4.44 9.28
CA VAL A 398 6.92 -4.83 8.26
C VAL A 398 6.12 -6.08 8.66
N ALA A 399 6.73 -6.98 9.43
CA ALA A 399 6.07 -8.16 9.97
C ALA A 399 4.85 -7.80 10.84
N ALA A 400 4.96 -6.80 11.72
CA ALA A 400 3.86 -6.36 12.57
C ALA A 400 2.71 -5.75 11.75
N SER A 401 3.03 -4.95 10.73
CA SER A 401 2.03 -4.41 9.78
C SER A 401 1.32 -5.53 9.01
N ARG A 402 2.06 -6.58 8.58
CA ARG A 402 1.50 -7.77 7.96
C ARG A 402 0.55 -8.52 8.89
N GLU A 403 0.97 -8.77 10.13
CA GLU A 403 0.16 -9.46 11.13
C GLU A 403 -1.14 -8.69 11.39
N ARG A 404 -1.06 -7.36 11.50
CA ARG A 404 -2.23 -6.47 11.63
C ARG A 404 -3.17 -6.62 10.44
N CYS A 405 -2.66 -6.64 9.21
CA CYS A 405 -3.48 -6.82 8.01
C CYS A 405 -4.20 -8.18 8.03
N VAL A 406 -3.49 -9.26 8.30
CA VAL A 406 -4.06 -10.62 8.36
C VAL A 406 -5.12 -10.71 9.46
N ALA A 407 -4.86 -10.17 10.65
CA ALA A 407 -5.81 -10.13 11.75
C ALA A 407 -7.06 -9.30 11.40
N ASN A 408 -6.88 -8.14 10.78
CA ASN A 408 -8.01 -7.30 10.34
C ASN A 408 -8.85 -7.98 9.25
N LEU A 409 -8.21 -8.66 8.29
CA LEU A 409 -8.93 -9.46 7.28
C LEU A 409 -9.74 -10.61 7.90
N ALA A 410 -9.23 -11.25 8.94
CA ALA A 410 -9.96 -12.29 9.66
C ALA A 410 -11.19 -11.75 10.38
N ARG A 411 -11.12 -10.52 10.91
CA ARG A 411 -12.24 -9.81 11.59
C ARG A 411 -13.23 -9.18 10.61
N LEU A 412 -12.85 -8.97 9.33
CA LEU A 412 -13.75 -8.41 8.32
C LEU A 412 -14.75 -9.48 7.87
N PRO A 413 -16.08 -9.26 7.96
CA PRO A 413 -17.07 -10.24 7.52
C PRO A 413 -16.86 -10.69 6.07
N GLU A 414 -17.12 -11.96 5.78
CA GLU A 414 -16.83 -12.61 4.50
C GLU A 414 -17.40 -11.87 3.29
N LYS A 415 -18.62 -11.31 3.42
CA LYS A 415 -19.25 -10.54 2.33
C LYS A 415 -18.42 -9.38 1.82
N TYR A 416 -17.56 -8.78 2.67
CA TYR A 416 -16.67 -7.69 2.27
C TYR A 416 -15.31 -8.17 1.76
N ARG A 417 -14.95 -9.44 2.00
CA ARG A 417 -13.72 -10.06 1.48
C ARG A 417 -13.87 -10.68 0.11
N GLN A 418 -15.10 -10.77 -0.42
CA GLN A 418 -15.35 -11.38 -1.73
C GLN A 418 -14.66 -10.62 -2.85
N ILE A 419 -13.95 -11.35 -3.72
CA ILE A 419 -13.16 -10.78 -4.82
C ILE A 419 -14.00 -10.43 -6.05
N ALA A 420 -15.12 -11.14 -6.26
CA ALA A 420 -15.97 -11.03 -7.45
C ALA A 420 -17.25 -10.18 -7.23
N ARG A 421 -17.55 -9.81 -5.99
CA ARG A 421 -18.75 -9.05 -5.65
C ARG A 421 -18.38 -7.79 -4.87
N SER A 422 -18.98 -6.67 -5.28
CA SER A 422 -18.88 -5.43 -4.52
C SER A 422 -19.85 -5.45 -3.34
N ALA A 423 -19.37 -5.02 -2.17
CA ALA A 423 -20.18 -4.83 -0.97
C ALA A 423 -19.73 -3.57 -0.27
N THR A 424 -20.66 -2.72 0.13
CA THR A 424 -20.37 -1.47 0.82
C THR A 424 -20.31 -1.71 2.33
N TYR A 425 -19.14 -1.44 2.91
CA TYR A 425 -18.95 -1.45 4.35
C TYR A 425 -19.62 -0.23 4.99
N PRO A 426 -20.30 -0.36 6.16
CA PRO A 426 -20.99 0.74 6.78
C PRO A 426 -20.03 1.78 7.37
N VAL A 427 -19.94 2.95 6.76
CA VAL A 427 -19.23 4.13 7.28
C VAL A 427 -20.26 5.23 7.53
N ARG A 428 -20.27 5.81 8.71
CA ARG A 428 -21.21 6.85 9.14
C ARG A 428 -20.47 8.09 9.61
N TYR A 429 -21.14 9.22 9.56
CA TYR A 429 -20.65 10.48 10.10
C TYR A 429 -21.47 10.86 11.33
N THR A 430 -20.81 11.43 12.37
CA THR A 430 -21.53 11.91 13.54
C THR A 430 -22.46 13.06 13.20
N LYS A 431 -23.47 13.27 14.05
CA LYS A 431 -24.38 14.40 13.92
C LYS A 431 -23.63 15.74 14.04
N ARG A 432 -22.64 15.82 14.95
CA ARG A 432 -21.83 17.01 15.17
C ARG A 432 -21.00 17.36 13.92
N LEU A 433 -20.32 16.37 13.33
CA LEU A 433 -19.54 16.57 12.11
C LEU A 433 -20.43 16.94 10.90
N THR A 434 -21.62 16.34 10.81
CA THR A 434 -22.60 16.68 9.76
C THR A 434 -23.14 18.11 9.93
N ALA A 435 -23.47 18.52 11.16
CA ALA A 435 -23.92 19.88 11.45
C ALA A 435 -22.83 20.91 11.12
N MET A 436 -21.56 20.64 11.48
CA MET A 436 -20.42 21.49 11.11
C MET A 436 -20.28 21.64 9.58
N ARG A 437 -20.40 20.55 8.83
CA ARG A 437 -20.38 20.61 7.37
C ARG A 437 -21.48 21.52 6.82
N ASP A 438 -22.69 21.40 7.34
CA ASP A 438 -23.85 22.15 6.85
C ASP A 438 -23.74 23.64 7.22
N GLU A 439 -23.14 23.96 8.36
CA GLU A 439 -22.80 25.33 8.76
C GLU A 439 -21.75 25.95 7.84
N VAL A 440 -20.63 25.25 7.59
CA VAL A 440 -19.59 25.73 6.65
C VAL A 440 -20.18 25.91 5.24
N LYS A 441 -21.07 25.01 4.81
CA LYS A 441 -21.75 25.11 3.52
C LYS A 441 -22.59 26.37 3.43
N ARG A 442 -23.34 26.72 4.47
CA ARG A 442 -24.13 27.98 4.53
C ARG A 442 -23.23 29.21 4.50
N ARG A 443 -22.11 29.19 5.23
CA ARG A 443 -21.15 30.29 5.28
C ARG A 443 -20.49 30.61 3.93
N VAL A 444 -20.16 29.58 3.12
CA VAL A 444 -19.47 29.74 1.83
C VAL A 444 -20.37 29.82 0.61
N ARG A 445 -21.65 29.54 0.76
CA ARG A 445 -22.68 29.72 -0.26
C ARG A 445 -23.74 30.69 0.28
N PRO A 446 -23.46 32.00 0.33
CA PRO A 446 -24.51 32.97 0.65
C PRO A 446 -25.67 32.77 -0.34
N ALA A 447 -26.90 33.01 0.12
CA ALA A 447 -28.08 32.93 -0.71
C ALA A 447 -27.84 33.68 -2.02
N ALA A 448 -28.16 33.03 -3.15
CA ALA A 448 -28.05 33.68 -4.44
C ALA A 448 -28.74 35.04 -4.34
N VAL A 449 -28.00 36.09 -4.64
CA VAL A 449 -28.61 37.42 -4.81
C VAL A 449 -29.66 37.26 -5.89
N LYS A 450 -30.95 37.42 -5.51
CA LYS A 450 -32.07 37.35 -6.43
C LYS A 450 -31.98 38.49 -7.44
#